data_76d73a12e95a4eb893956ef5c153bbc2
#
_entry.id   76d73a12e95a4eb893956ef5c153bbc2
#
_cell.length_a   1.000
_cell.length_b   1.000
_cell.length_c   1.000
_cell.angle_alpha   90.00
_cell.angle_beta   90.00
_cell.angle_gamma   90.00
#
_symmetry.space_group_name_H-M   'P 1'
#
loop_
_entity.id
_entity.type
_entity.pdbx_description
1 polymer ?
#
loop_
_entity_poly.entity_id
_entity_poly.type
_entity_poly.pdbx_seq_one_letter_code
_entity_poly.pdbx_strand_id
1 'polypeptide(L)' 'MSTYGFTQYFENEVLRKRPYVDKELCIRVVDRPVRVEAQEGNRFRFWAAVPELGGKYLRVVTLADKMTIHNAFLDRRFKP' A
#
# COMPACT_ATOMS: atom_id res chain seq x y z
N MET A 1 -11.16 9.10 -12.34
CA MET A 1 -11.94 8.51 -11.26
C MET A 1 -11.19 7.31 -10.70
N SER A 2 -11.09 7.25 -9.39
CA SER A 2 -10.41 6.13 -8.76
C SER A 2 -11.32 4.91 -8.72
N THR A 3 -10.78 3.76 -9.14
CA THR A 3 -11.47 2.49 -9.04
C THR A 3 -10.97 1.69 -7.83
N TYR A 4 -10.13 2.30 -7.00
CA TYR A 4 -9.55 1.62 -5.85
C TYR A 4 -10.57 1.46 -4.74
N GLY A 5 -10.46 0.35 -4.04
CA GLY A 5 -11.26 0.08 -2.86
C GLY A 5 -10.39 -0.23 -1.67
N PHE A 6 -11.02 -0.45 -0.52
CA PHE A 6 -10.32 -0.71 0.73
C PHE A 6 -11.07 -1.79 1.49
N THR A 7 -10.33 -2.75 2.06
CA THR A 7 -10.98 -3.76 2.88
C THR A 7 -11.39 -3.14 4.21
N GLN A 8 -12.35 -3.77 4.87
CA GLN A 8 -12.77 -3.35 6.19
C GLN A 8 -11.61 -3.43 7.18
N TYR A 9 -10.76 -4.44 7.04
CA TYR A 9 -9.55 -4.56 7.86
C TYR A 9 -8.66 -3.34 7.71
N PHE A 10 -8.44 -2.88 6.46
CA PHE A 10 -7.61 -1.71 6.21
C PHE A 10 -8.21 -0.47 6.91
N GLU A 11 -9.50 -0.25 6.75
CA GLU A 11 -10.15 0.93 7.33
C GLU A 11 -10.20 0.89 8.84
N ASN A 12 -10.45 -0.29 9.42
CA ASN A 12 -10.65 -0.41 10.86
C ASN A 12 -9.36 -0.64 11.65
N GLU A 13 -8.37 -1.30 11.05
CA GLU A 13 -7.15 -1.67 11.76
C GLU A 13 -5.93 -0.91 11.27
N VAL A 14 -5.69 -0.90 9.97
CA VAL A 14 -4.44 -0.32 9.44
C VAL A 14 -4.41 1.18 9.64
N LEU A 15 -5.46 1.88 9.26
CA LEU A 15 -5.51 3.34 9.40
C LEU A 15 -5.43 3.76 10.87
N ARG A 16 -6.02 2.98 11.76
CA ARG A 16 -6.00 3.29 13.18
C ARG A 16 -4.62 3.09 13.79
N LYS A 17 -3.96 1.99 13.44
CA LYS A 17 -2.67 1.63 14.04
C LYS A 17 -1.50 2.41 13.43
N ARG A 18 -1.65 2.88 12.21
CA ARG A 18 -0.56 3.55 11.49
C ARG A 18 -1.01 4.91 11.02
N PRO A 19 -0.94 5.93 11.90
CA PRO A 19 -1.43 7.27 11.55
C PRO A 19 -0.70 7.93 10.39
N TYR A 20 0.49 7.45 10.03
CA TYR A 20 1.22 7.96 8.86
C TYR A 20 0.65 7.44 7.53
N VAL A 21 -0.22 6.42 7.58
CA VAL A 21 -0.83 5.85 6.38
C VAL A 21 -2.16 6.53 6.12
N ASP A 22 -2.38 6.97 4.87
CA ASP A 22 -3.69 7.41 4.45
C ASP A 22 -4.05 6.80 3.10
N LYS A 23 -5.31 6.91 2.73
CA LYS A 23 -5.83 6.27 1.53
C LYS A 23 -5.18 6.80 0.26
N GLU A 24 -4.94 8.11 0.19
CA GLU A 24 -4.34 8.71 -1.01
C GLU A 24 -2.91 8.26 -1.24
N LEU A 25 -2.12 8.15 -0.17
CA LEU A 25 -0.75 7.65 -0.29
C LEU A 25 -0.76 6.22 -0.82
N CYS A 26 -1.66 5.38 -0.32
CA CYS A 26 -1.75 3.99 -0.75
C CYS A 26 -2.15 3.90 -2.23
N ILE A 27 -3.11 4.68 -2.66
CA ILE A 27 -3.53 4.71 -4.06
C ILE A 27 -2.37 5.14 -4.94
N ARG A 28 -1.62 6.14 -4.53
CA ARG A 28 -0.49 6.64 -5.28
C ARG A 28 0.60 5.58 -5.46
N VAL A 29 0.87 4.80 -4.41
CA VAL A 29 1.85 3.72 -4.48
C VAL A 29 1.39 2.63 -5.46
N VAL A 30 0.13 2.24 -5.40
CA VAL A 30 -0.41 1.22 -6.31
C VAL A 30 -0.45 1.72 -7.75
N ASP A 31 -0.73 3.00 -7.94
CA ASP A 31 -0.82 3.60 -9.27
C ASP A 31 0.54 3.74 -9.93
N ARG A 32 1.57 4.08 -9.16
CA ARG A 32 2.94 4.32 -9.71
C ARG A 32 4.00 3.64 -8.86
N PRO A 33 3.99 2.32 -8.81
CA PRO A 33 4.98 1.61 -8.00
C PRO A 33 6.34 1.55 -8.68
N VAL A 34 7.41 1.45 -7.86
CA VAL A 34 8.74 1.15 -8.38
C VAL A 34 8.95 -0.35 -8.48
N ARG A 35 8.15 -1.13 -7.77
CA ARG A 35 8.18 -2.59 -7.84
C ARG A 35 6.82 -3.17 -7.46
N VAL A 36 6.46 -4.26 -8.15
CA VAL A 36 5.25 -5.03 -7.85
C VAL A 36 5.65 -6.50 -7.77
N GLU A 37 5.19 -7.20 -6.74
CA GLU A 37 5.43 -8.62 -6.59
C GLU A 37 4.17 -9.35 -6.15
N ALA A 38 4.01 -10.57 -6.63
CA ALA A 38 2.95 -11.43 -6.16
C ALA A 38 3.27 -11.91 -4.74
N GLN A 39 2.25 -12.08 -3.93
CA GLN A 39 2.37 -12.56 -2.56
C GLN A 39 1.43 -13.74 -2.37
N GLU A 40 1.78 -14.64 -1.48
CA GLU A 40 0.92 -15.78 -1.17
C GLU A 40 -0.49 -15.32 -0.74
N GLY A 41 -1.48 -16.16 -0.99
CA GLY A 41 -2.87 -15.84 -0.65
C GLY A 41 -3.56 -14.97 -1.67
N ASN A 42 -3.11 -15.00 -2.91
CA ASN A 42 -3.70 -14.22 -4.01
C ASN A 42 -3.67 -12.73 -3.71
N ARG A 43 -2.48 -12.24 -3.31
CA ARG A 43 -2.27 -10.83 -3.02
C ARG A 43 -1.10 -10.29 -3.80
N PHE A 44 -1.02 -8.97 -3.89
CA PHE A 44 0.10 -8.30 -4.54
C PHE A 44 0.63 -7.23 -3.61
N ARG A 45 1.94 -7.02 -3.67
CA ARG A 45 2.60 -5.95 -2.91
C ARG A 45 3.21 -4.96 -3.88
N PHE A 46 3.08 -3.70 -3.50
CA PHE A 46 3.54 -2.57 -4.30
C PHE A 46 4.42 -1.70 -3.41
N TRP A 47 5.49 -1.19 -3.96
CA TRP A 47 6.38 -0.26 -3.23
C TRP A 47 6.59 1.00 -4.02
N ALA A 48 6.64 2.13 -3.33
CA ALA A 48 7.08 3.39 -3.88
C ALA A 48 7.59 4.27 -2.76
N ALA A 49 8.50 5.18 -3.09
CA ALA A 49 8.95 6.17 -2.13
C ALA A 49 7.87 7.21 -1.89
N VAL A 50 7.72 7.63 -0.64
CA VAL A 50 6.73 8.64 -0.27
C VAL A 50 7.46 9.85 0.27
N PRO A 51 7.53 10.95 -0.51
CA PRO A 51 8.23 12.16 -0.07
C PRO A 51 7.72 12.71 1.26
N GLU A 52 6.42 12.65 1.49
CA GLU A 52 5.79 13.12 2.73
C GLU A 52 6.28 12.36 3.96
N LEU A 53 6.83 11.18 3.75
CA LEU A 53 7.37 10.34 4.83
C LEU A 53 8.90 10.28 4.76
N GLY A 54 9.52 11.36 4.31
CA GLY A 54 10.97 11.44 4.23
C GLY A 54 11.59 10.59 3.15
N GLY A 55 10.83 10.25 2.11
CA GLY A 55 11.33 9.41 1.02
C GLY A 55 11.39 7.92 1.35
N LYS A 56 10.84 7.52 2.48
CA LYS A 56 10.78 6.11 2.84
C LYS A 56 9.84 5.36 1.92
N TYR A 57 10.08 4.05 1.78
CA TYR A 57 9.27 3.21 0.91
C TYR A 57 8.05 2.69 1.65
N LEU A 58 6.89 2.96 1.09
CA LEU A 58 5.63 2.44 1.61
C LEU A 58 5.29 1.17 0.84
N ARG A 59 5.05 0.09 1.58
CA ARG A 59 4.61 -1.17 1.01
C ARG A 59 3.11 -1.26 1.15
N VAL A 60 2.42 -1.39 0.03
CA VAL A 60 0.97 -1.51 0.00
C VAL A 60 0.60 -2.89 -0.52
N VAL A 61 -0.29 -3.57 0.19
CA VAL A 61 -0.75 -4.91 -0.19
C VAL A 61 -2.18 -4.79 -0.67
N THR A 62 -2.44 -5.35 -1.87
CA THR A 62 -3.80 -5.42 -2.42
C THR A 62 -4.28 -6.86 -2.49
N LEU A 63 -5.58 -7.02 -2.69
CA LEU A 63 -6.15 -8.30 -3.04
C LEU A 63 -5.78 -8.65 -4.49
N ALA A 64 -6.26 -9.79 -4.97
CA ALA A 64 -5.90 -10.29 -6.30
C ALA A 64 -6.31 -9.34 -7.44
N ASP A 65 -7.27 -8.46 -7.21
CA ASP A 65 -7.72 -7.48 -8.21
C ASP A 65 -6.73 -6.34 -8.45
N LYS A 66 -5.70 -6.22 -7.61
CA LYS A 66 -4.72 -5.14 -7.65
C LYS A 66 -5.35 -3.75 -7.45
N MET A 67 -6.52 -3.70 -6.88
CA MET A 67 -7.29 -2.47 -6.69
C MET A 67 -7.81 -2.31 -5.27
N THR A 68 -8.12 -3.42 -4.60
CA THR A 68 -8.64 -3.37 -3.23
C THR A 68 -7.47 -3.42 -2.27
N ILE A 69 -7.20 -2.30 -1.61
CA ILE A 69 -6.07 -2.15 -0.70
C ILE A 69 -6.42 -2.79 0.64
N HIS A 70 -5.52 -3.65 1.13
CA HIS A 70 -5.76 -4.44 2.32
C HIS A 70 -4.83 -4.09 3.47
N ASN A 71 -3.58 -3.71 3.17
CA ASN A 71 -2.60 -3.40 4.20
C ASN A 71 -1.58 -2.41 3.65
N ALA A 72 -0.91 -1.69 4.55
CA ALA A 72 0.15 -0.78 4.16
C ALA A 72 1.04 -0.49 5.37
N PHE A 73 2.34 -0.46 5.14
CA PHE A 73 3.30 -0.10 6.19
C PHE A 73 4.62 0.31 5.57
N LEU A 74 5.42 1.04 6.33
CA LEU A 74 6.76 1.42 5.87
C LEU A 74 7.66 0.19 5.87
N ASP A 75 8.34 -0.04 4.77
CA ASP A 75 9.22 -1.20 4.60
C ASP A 75 10.67 -0.73 4.61
N ARG A 76 11.30 -0.81 5.77
CA ARG A 76 12.69 -0.35 5.95
C ARG A 76 13.71 -1.27 5.30
N ARG A 77 13.31 -2.48 4.94
CA ARG A 77 14.21 -3.46 4.33
C ARG A 77 14.18 -3.43 2.82
N PHE A 78 13.23 -2.71 2.27
CA PHE A 78 13.08 -2.65 0.82
C PHE A 78 14.25 -1.89 0.18
N LYS A 79 14.78 -2.45 -0.88
CA LYS A 79 15.83 -1.82 -1.71
C LYS A 79 15.39 -1.87 -3.15
N PRO A 80 15.19 -0.71 -3.77
CA PRO A 80 14.72 -0.63 -5.17
C PRO A 80 15.70 -1.19 -6.18
#